data_096131d2184c810c24824728da2cdaef
#
_entry.id   096131d2184c810c24824728da2cdaef
#
_cell.length_a   1.000
_cell.length_b   1.000
_cell.length_c   1.000
_cell.angle_alpha   90.00
_cell.angle_beta   90.00
_cell.angle_gamma   90.00
#
_symmetry.space_group_name_H-M   'P 1'
#
loop_
_entity.id
_entity.type
_entity.pdbx_description
1 polymer ?
#
loop_
_entity_poly.entity_id
_entity_poly.type
_entity_poly.pdbx_seq_one_letter_code
_entity_poly.pdbx_strand_id
1 'polypeptide(L)'
;MRIAVAIDGSENALRAAKHSVYLVKHLPEAVLELIFVVDFDKVKDDYLLTQNKDSLLLEREKKIKPVILEAEKNDIATTVTILKGNPSQEIIRYVNSEPIDQLILRSRGLNLFQEMILGSVSHKVMKHVQCPVTIVK
;
A
#
# COMPACT_ATOMS: atom_id res chain seq x y z
N MET A 1 -17.57 -3.22 -5.16
CA MET A 1 -16.40 -3.97 -4.64
C MET A 1 -15.31 -2.98 -4.22
N ARG A 2 -14.79 -3.14 -3.04
CA ARG A 2 -13.77 -2.26 -2.47
C ARG A 2 -12.42 -2.96 -2.49
N ILE A 3 -11.50 -2.45 -3.30
CA ILE A 3 -10.17 -3.01 -3.48
C ILE A 3 -9.17 -2.07 -2.80
N ALA A 4 -8.36 -2.62 -1.91
CA ALA A 4 -7.32 -1.86 -1.22
C ALA A 4 -5.93 -2.29 -1.68
N VAL A 5 -5.01 -1.35 -1.79
CA VAL A 5 -3.60 -1.61 -2.07
C VAL A 5 -2.73 -0.94 -1.02
N ALA A 6 -1.82 -1.70 -0.45
CA ALA A 6 -0.85 -1.15 0.51
C ALA A 6 0.36 -0.58 -0.24
N ILE A 7 0.71 0.65 0.08
CA ILE A 7 1.76 1.41 -0.61
C ILE A 7 2.85 1.80 0.39
N ASP A 8 4.11 1.62 0.01
CA ASP A 8 5.26 2.06 0.79
C ASP A 8 6.19 3.00 0.02
N GLY A 9 5.83 3.34 -1.22
CA GLY A 9 6.60 4.23 -2.08
C GLY A 9 7.74 3.57 -2.84
N SER A 10 7.91 2.27 -2.74
CA SER A 10 8.90 1.54 -3.55
C SER A 10 8.41 1.33 -4.99
N GLU A 11 9.32 0.98 -5.91
CA GLU A 11 8.95 0.62 -7.29
C GLU A 11 8.00 -0.59 -7.35
N ASN A 12 8.20 -1.54 -6.44
CA ASN A 12 7.33 -2.71 -6.35
C ASN A 12 5.92 -2.33 -5.89
N ALA A 13 5.81 -1.34 -5.01
CA ALA A 13 4.52 -0.79 -4.61
C ALA A 13 3.81 -0.10 -5.78
N LEU A 14 4.56 0.58 -6.65
CA LEU A 14 3.98 1.18 -7.85
C LEU A 14 3.45 0.12 -8.81
N ARG A 15 4.13 -1.01 -8.97
CA ARG A 15 3.62 -2.13 -9.77
C ARG A 15 2.32 -2.70 -9.20
N ALA A 16 2.26 -2.88 -7.89
CA ALA A 16 1.03 -3.31 -7.20
C ALA A 16 -0.11 -2.31 -7.42
N ALA A 17 0.21 -1.03 -7.36
CA ALA A 17 -0.76 0.03 -7.62
C ALA A 17 -1.27 0.01 -9.06
N LYS A 18 -0.40 -0.15 -10.04
CA LYS A 18 -0.79 -0.27 -11.45
C LYS A 18 -1.71 -1.48 -11.69
N HIS A 19 -1.40 -2.60 -11.06
CA HIS A 19 -2.23 -3.79 -11.14
C HIS A 19 -3.61 -3.54 -10.50
N SER A 20 -3.66 -2.86 -9.37
CA SER A 20 -4.93 -2.54 -8.72
C SER A 20 -5.79 -1.59 -9.54
N VAL A 21 -5.18 -0.60 -10.20
CA VAL A 21 -5.86 0.28 -11.15
C VAL A 21 -6.45 -0.52 -12.32
N TYR A 22 -5.66 -1.45 -12.86
CA TYR A 22 -6.13 -2.34 -13.92
C TYR A 22 -7.35 -3.15 -13.48
N LEU A 23 -7.31 -3.74 -12.30
CA LEU A 23 -8.43 -4.53 -11.77
C LEU A 23 -9.68 -3.68 -11.61
N VAL A 24 -9.55 -2.53 -10.96
CA VAL A 24 -10.69 -1.63 -10.72
C VAL A 24 -11.31 -1.16 -12.03
N LYS A 25 -10.49 -0.88 -13.02
CA LYS A 25 -10.97 -0.46 -14.34
C LYS A 25 -11.86 -1.52 -15.00
N HIS A 26 -11.61 -2.79 -14.75
CA HIS A 26 -12.32 -3.91 -15.37
C HIS A 26 -13.41 -4.53 -14.49
N LEU A 27 -13.60 -4.03 -13.27
CA LEU A 27 -14.62 -4.51 -12.36
C LEU A 27 -15.71 -3.45 -12.18
N PRO A 28 -16.99 -3.79 -12.49
CA PRO A 28 -18.08 -2.84 -12.34
C PRO A 28 -18.22 -2.36 -10.89
N GLU A 29 -18.41 -1.07 -10.72
CA GLU A 29 -18.65 -0.46 -9.40
C GLU A 29 -17.51 -0.66 -8.38
N ALA A 30 -16.32 -1.02 -8.84
CA ALA A 30 -15.17 -1.16 -7.95
C ALA A 30 -14.59 0.22 -7.59
N VAL A 31 -14.17 0.36 -6.34
CA VAL A 31 -13.47 1.54 -5.84
C VAL A 31 -12.09 1.15 -5.34
N LEU A 32 -11.13 2.06 -5.47
CA LEU A 32 -9.75 1.83 -5.09
C LEU A 32 -9.39 2.64 -3.85
N GLU A 33 -8.89 1.95 -2.85
CA GLU A 33 -8.39 2.56 -1.63
C GLU A 33 -6.88 2.35 -1.53
N LEU A 34 -6.15 3.43 -1.29
CA LEU A 34 -4.72 3.40 -1.08
C LEU A 34 -4.45 3.43 0.43
N ILE A 35 -3.77 2.39 0.94
CA ILE A 35 -3.40 2.32 2.35
C ILE A 35 -1.92 2.65 2.47
N PHE A 36 -1.62 3.69 3.21
CA PHE A 36 -0.25 4.10 3.52
C PHE A 36 -0.05 4.06 5.03
N VAL A 37 0.99 3.35 5.48
CA VAL A 37 1.29 3.25 6.91
C VAL A 37 2.51 4.11 7.23
N VAL A 38 2.35 4.99 8.19
CA VAL A 38 3.45 5.76 8.77
C VAL A 38 4.00 4.98 9.96
N ASP A 39 5.22 4.46 9.80
CA ASP A 39 5.91 3.76 10.87
C ASP A 39 6.59 4.78 11.78
N PHE A 40 6.07 4.93 12.99
CA PHE A 40 6.59 5.91 13.94
C PHE A 40 8.07 5.69 14.31
N ASP A 41 8.51 4.44 14.33
CA ASP A 41 9.89 4.14 14.69
C ASP A 41 10.86 4.65 13.61
N LYS A 42 10.48 4.53 12.34
CA LYS A 42 11.25 5.09 11.22
C LYS A 42 11.14 6.61 11.14
N VAL A 43 9.92 7.14 11.31
CA VAL A 43 9.65 8.58 11.23
C VAL A 43 10.30 9.33 12.38
N LYS A 44 10.41 8.71 13.55
CA LYS A 44 11.04 9.32 14.73
C LYS A 44 12.51 9.64 14.48
N ASP A 45 13.23 8.73 13.80
CA ASP A 45 14.62 8.97 13.43
C ASP A 45 14.74 10.08 12.39
N ASP A 46 13.91 10.06 11.36
CA ASP A 46 13.86 11.11 10.33
C ASP A 46 13.42 12.45 10.91
N TYR A 47 12.46 12.45 11.82
CA TYR A 47 12.00 13.66 12.50
C TYR A 47 13.10 14.29 13.37
N LEU A 48 13.88 13.47 14.09
CA LEU A 48 15.01 13.93 14.89
C LEU A 48 16.14 14.49 14.01
N LEU A 49 16.30 13.94 12.79
CA LEU A 49 17.31 14.39 11.84
C LEU A 49 16.90 15.67 11.11
N THR A 50 15.64 15.82 10.75
CA THR A 50 15.15 16.94 9.93
C THR A 50 14.45 18.02 10.74
N GLN A 51 13.88 17.69 11.90
CA GLN A 51 13.07 18.57 12.77
C GLN A 51 11.95 19.31 12.01
N ASN A 52 11.46 18.74 10.92
CA ASN A 52 10.52 19.42 10.03
C ASN A 52 9.34 18.51 9.65
N LYS A 53 8.14 18.83 10.17
CA LYS A 53 6.89 18.13 9.85
C LYS A 53 6.53 18.26 8.36
N ASP A 54 6.86 19.39 7.75
CA ASP A 54 6.52 19.65 6.35
C ASP A 54 7.27 18.71 5.39
N SER A 55 8.51 18.35 5.72
CA SER A 55 9.27 17.38 4.90
C SER A 55 8.70 15.98 4.97
N LEU A 56 8.11 15.56 6.08
CA LEU A 56 7.44 14.27 6.20
C LEU A 56 6.15 14.22 5.36
N LEU A 57 5.39 15.30 5.35
CA LEU A 57 4.20 15.43 4.50
C LEU A 57 4.56 15.41 3.02
N LEU A 58 5.63 16.12 2.63
CA LEU A 58 6.12 16.13 1.26
C LEU A 58 6.59 14.75 0.80
N GLU A 59 7.30 14.01 1.65
CA GLU A 59 7.72 12.65 1.35
C GLU A 59 6.53 11.71 1.15
N ARG A 60 5.52 11.82 2.00
CA ARG A 60 4.29 11.05 1.89
C ARG A 60 3.60 11.34 0.56
N GLU A 61 3.43 12.60 0.21
CA GLU A 61 2.84 13.01 -1.07
C GLU A 61 3.62 12.46 -2.25
N LYS A 62 4.94 12.53 -2.22
CA LYS A 62 5.80 11.95 -3.26
C LYS A 62 5.60 10.46 -3.45
N LYS A 63 5.37 9.72 -2.37
CA LYS A 63 5.15 8.27 -2.42
C LYS A 63 3.76 7.90 -2.95
N ILE A 64 2.76 8.70 -2.64
CA ILE A 64 1.36 8.44 -3.02
C ILE A 64 1.03 9.00 -4.40
N LYS A 65 1.59 10.15 -4.75
CA LYS A 65 1.28 10.88 -5.98
C LYS A 65 1.38 10.05 -7.26
N PRO A 66 2.42 9.24 -7.48
CA PRO A 66 2.49 8.42 -8.70
C PRO A 66 1.31 7.47 -8.85
N VAL A 67 0.80 6.94 -7.75
CA VAL A 67 -0.34 6.03 -7.74
C VAL A 67 -1.64 6.79 -8.08
N ILE A 68 -1.82 7.94 -7.49
CA ILE A 68 -2.98 8.79 -7.77
C ILE A 68 -3.00 9.20 -9.25
N LEU A 69 -1.85 9.58 -9.80
CA LEU A 69 -1.74 9.94 -11.22
C LEU A 69 -2.07 8.77 -12.13
N GLU A 70 -1.63 7.57 -11.79
CA GLU A 70 -1.97 6.37 -12.56
C GLU A 70 -3.47 6.08 -12.55
N ALA A 71 -4.11 6.26 -11.40
CA ALA A 71 -5.55 6.10 -11.27
C ALA A 71 -6.30 7.17 -12.08
N GLU A 72 -5.88 8.42 -11.99
CA GLU A 72 -6.49 9.54 -12.73
C GLU A 72 -6.41 9.36 -14.24
N LYS A 73 -5.29 8.85 -14.76
CA LYS A 73 -5.15 8.50 -16.18
C LYS A 73 -6.20 7.51 -16.66
N ASN A 74 -6.71 6.70 -15.78
CA ASN A 74 -7.71 5.67 -16.08
C ASN A 74 -9.11 6.05 -15.59
N ASP A 75 -9.32 7.32 -15.24
CA ASP A 75 -10.59 7.86 -14.73
C ASP A 75 -11.09 7.13 -13.47
N ILE A 76 -10.16 6.72 -12.61
CA ILE A 76 -10.47 6.03 -11.35
C ILE A 76 -10.28 6.97 -10.19
N ALA A 77 -11.35 7.17 -9.42
CA ALA A 77 -11.29 7.89 -8.16
C ALA A 77 -10.66 7.00 -7.09
N THR A 78 -9.77 7.57 -6.29
CA THR A 78 -9.11 6.88 -5.20
C THR A 78 -9.42 7.54 -3.87
N THR A 79 -9.46 6.74 -2.82
CA THR A 79 -9.42 7.23 -1.44
C THR A 79 -8.06 6.87 -0.84
N VAL A 80 -7.56 7.72 0.04
CA VAL A 80 -6.28 7.49 0.71
C VAL A 80 -6.52 7.35 2.20
N THR A 81 -6.06 6.24 2.75
CA THR A 81 -6.14 5.98 4.19
C THR A 81 -4.73 5.94 4.75
N ILE A 82 -4.49 6.80 5.72
CA ILE A 82 -3.20 6.90 6.41
C ILE A 82 -3.33 6.22 7.77
N LEU A 83 -2.55 5.16 7.95
CA LEU A 83 -2.46 4.44 9.23
C LEU A 83 -1.15 4.80 9.92
N LYS A 84 -1.13 4.74 11.23
CA LYS A 84 0.05 5.08 12.03
C LYS A 84 0.38 3.94 12.97
N GLY A 85 1.61 3.48 12.94
CA GLY A 85 2.09 2.42 13.82
C GLY A 85 2.92 1.37 13.10
N ASN A 86 2.88 0.15 13.61
CA ASN A 86 3.55 -0.98 12.98
C ASN A 86 2.82 -1.38 11.69
N PRO A 87 3.52 -1.43 10.54
CA PRO A 87 2.84 -1.65 9.26
C PRO A 87 1.99 -2.92 9.20
N SER A 88 2.53 -4.06 9.59
CA SER A 88 1.78 -5.32 9.52
C SER A 88 0.56 -5.32 10.44
N GLN A 89 0.73 -4.89 11.68
CA GLN A 89 -0.35 -4.85 12.66
C GLN A 89 -1.47 -3.90 12.24
N GLU A 90 -1.13 -2.72 11.78
CA GLU A 90 -2.11 -1.70 11.40
C GLU A 90 -2.88 -2.09 10.13
N ILE A 91 -2.21 -2.66 9.14
CA ILE A 91 -2.88 -3.15 7.94
C ILE A 91 -3.86 -4.27 8.30
N ILE A 92 -3.42 -5.25 9.08
CA ILE A 92 -4.26 -6.38 9.50
C ILE A 92 -5.49 -5.88 10.25
N ARG A 93 -5.29 -5.01 11.24
CA ARG A 93 -6.38 -4.43 12.03
C ARG A 93 -7.39 -3.71 11.15
N TYR A 94 -6.90 -2.84 10.29
CA TYR A 94 -7.74 -2.01 9.42
C TYR A 94 -8.53 -2.86 8.42
N VAL A 95 -7.84 -3.73 7.69
CA VAL A 95 -8.45 -4.57 6.66
C VAL A 95 -9.51 -5.51 7.25
N ASN A 96 -9.25 -6.06 8.42
CA ASN A 96 -10.22 -6.96 9.08
C ASN A 96 -11.40 -6.21 9.70
N SER A 97 -11.28 -4.91 9.96
CA SER A 97 -12.36 -4.09 10.52
C SER A 97 -13.22 -3.40 9.47
N GLU A 98 -12.78 -3.36 8.23
CA GLU A 98 -13.44 -2.66 7.14
C GLU A 98 -13.97 -3.64 6.08
N PRO A 99 -15.03 -3.27 5.33
CA PRO A 99 -15.57 -4.14 4.28
C PRO A 99 -14.71 -4.11 3.02
N ILE A 100 -13.47 -4.60 3.11
CA ILE A 100 -12.55 -4.69 1.99
C ILE A 100 -12.70 -6.05 1.34
N ASP A 101 -12.97 -6.05 0.04
CA ASP A 101 -13.22 -7.28 -0.72
C ASP A 101 -11.93 -7.94 -1.20
N GLN A 102 -10.90 -7.16 -1.43
CA GLN A 102 -9.60 -7.68 -1.86
C GLN A 102 -8.48 -6.73 -1.42
N LEU A 103 -7.40 -7.31 -0.91
CA LEU A 103 -6.18 -6.57 -0.58
C LEU A 103 -5.08 -6.93 -1.58
N ILE A 104 -4.41 -5.92 -2.10
CA ILE A 104 -3.28 -6.08 -3.01
C ILE A 104 -2.02 -5.66 -2.28
N LEU A 105 -1.03 -6.56 -2.28
CA LEU A 105 0.26 -6.35 -1.66
C LEU A 105 1.36 -6.51 -2.71
N ARG A 106 2.45 -5.79 -2.51
CA ARG A 106 3.65 -6.04 -3.30
C ARG A 106 4.43 -7.22 -2.72
N SER A 107 5.13 -7.94 -3.58
CA SER A 107 6.20 -8.81 -3.13
C SER A 107 7.46 -7.97 -2.89
N ARG A 108 8.34 -8.42 -2.02
CA ARG A 108 9.65 -7.81 -1.85
C ARG A 108 10.49 -8.05 -3.12
N GLY A 109 11.37 -7.11 -3.46
CA GLY A 109 12.18 -7.17 -4.68
C GLY A 109 12.87 -8.52 -4.87
N LEU A 110 12.78 -9.03 -6.10
CA LEU A 110 13.40 -10.28 -6.48
C LEU A 110 14.91 -10.09 -6.62
N ASN A 111 15.67 -10.84 -5.87
CA ASN A 111 17.06 -11.07 -6.18
C ASN A 111 17.13 -12.15 -7.26
N LEU A 112 17.93 -11.93 -8.30
CA LEU A 112 18.08 -12.86 -9.44
C LEU A 112 18.42 -14.30 -9.05
N PHE A 113 18.86 -14.51 -7.82
CA PHE A 113 19.33 -15.81 -7.32
C PHE A 113 18.40 -16.42 -6.26
N GLN A 114 17.26 -15.81 -5.97
CA GLN A 114 16.39 -16.27 -4.92
C GLN A 114 14.99 -16.53 -5.43
N GLU A 115 14.38 -17.59 -4.92
CA GLU A 115 12.95 -17.80 -5.04
C GLU A 115 12.22 -16.58 -4.46
N MET A 116 11.00 -16.34 -4.94
CA MET A 116 10.19 -15.23 -4.48
C MET A 116 9.98 -15.34 -2.96
N ILE A 117 10.64 -14.46 -2.23
CA ILE A 117 10.47 -14.37 -0.79
C ILE A 117 9.52 -13.19 -0.52
N LEU A 118 8.42 -13.46 0.16
CA LEU A 118 7.57 -12.41 0.67
C LEU A 118 8.30 -11.64 1.77
N GLY A 119 8.21 -10.31 1.74
CA GLY A 119 8.71 -9.50 2.83
C GLY A 119 7.97 -9.82 4.13
N SER A 120 8.59 -9.50 5.27
CA SER A 120 8.01 -9.78 6.58
C SER A 120 6.61 -9.19 6.76
N VAL A 121 6.39 -7.98 6.29
CA VAL A 121 5.08 -7.31 6.35
C VAL A 121 4.07 -8.05 5.48
N SER A 122 4.39 -8.30 4.22
CA SER A 122 3.48 -8.98 3.28
C SER A 122 3.12 -10.38 3.76
N HIS A 123 4.10 -11.12 4.32
CA HIS A 123 3.86 -12.46 4.85
C HIS A 123 2.87 -12.44 6.03
N LYS A 124 3.08 -11.57 6.99
CA LYS A 124 2.18 -11.44 8.16
C LYS A 124 0.79 -11.00 7.74
N VAL A 125 0.70 -10.00 6.87
CA VAL A 125 -0.59 -9.49 6.39
C VAL A 125 -1.34 -10.58 5.65
N MET A 126 -0.71 -11.25 4.71
CA MET A 126 -1.32 -12.34 3.95
C MET A 126 -1.86 -13.44 4.88
N LYS A 127 -1.12 -13.77 5.93
CA LYS A 127 -1.50 -14.84 6.86
C LYS A 127 -2.71 -14.49 7.73
N HIS A 128 -2.88 -13.21 8.08
CA HIS A 128 -3.83 -12.81 9.11
C HIS A 128 -5.05 -12.02 8.61
N VAL A 129 -5.04 -11.49 7.39
CA VAL A 129 -6.23 -10.84 6.84
C VAL A 129 -7.26 -11.87 6.39
N GLN A 130 -8.54 -11.50 6.53
CA GLN A 130 -9.65 -12.40 6.24
C GLN A 130 -10.12 -12.30 4.78
N CYS A 131 -9.81 -11.22 4.09
CA CYS A 131 -10.19 -11.06 2.69
C CYS A 131 -9.18 -11.74 1.75
N PRO A 132 -9.56 -11.98 0.48
CA PRO A 132 -8.60 -12.41 -0.54
C PRO A 132 -7.43 -11.45 -0.70
N VAL A 133 -6.25 -12.00 -0.93
CA VAL A 133 -5.02 -11.23 -1.10
C VAL A 133 -4.36 -11.56 -2.43
N THR A 134 -4.02 -10.54 -3.19
CA THR A 134 -3.22 -10.66 -4.40
C THR A 134 -1.81 -10.14 -4.14
N ILE A 135 -0.83 -10.96 -4.44
CA ILE A 135 0.58 -10.57 -4.34
C ILE A 135 1.11 -10.21 -5.73
N VAL A 136 1.56 -8.98 -5.88
CA VAL A 136 2.13 -8.49 -7.15
C VAL A 136 3.65 -8.55 -7.09
N LYS A 137 4.23 -9.25 -8.05
CA LYS A 137 5.69 -9.38 -8.20
C LYS A 137 6.33 -8.12 -8.74
#